data_73da8ee4be263818f7884337efa3d805
#
_entry.id   73da8ee4be263818f7884337efa3d805
#
_cell.length_a   1.000
_cell.length_b   1.000
_cell.length_c   1.000
_cell.angle_alpha   90.00
_cell.angle_beta   90.00
_cell.angle_gamma   90.00
#
_symmetry.space_group_name_H-M   'P 1'
#
loop_
_entity.id
_entity.type
_entity.pdbx_description
1 polymer ?
#
loop_
_entity_poly.entity_id
_entity_poly.type
_entity_poly.pdbx_seq_one_letter_code
_entity_poly.pdbx_strand_id
1 'polypeptide(L)'
;MKQIIPADRLSTVQEYYFSRKLKEVAKLNAEGKDIISLAIGSPDMPPSQHTIDKLCEVANDPNAHGYQPTMGTPELRGAMAGFYKKWYDVDLDPQSEVLPLIGSKEGILHVTLAFVNPGDKVLVPNPGYPTYTSLSKILGAQILNYNLREDNGWQPDFEELEAMNLDGVK
;
A
#
# COMPACT_ATOMS: atom_id res chain seq x y z
N MET A 1 18.34 15.08 -32.00
CA MET A 1 18.01 15.13 -30.56
C MET A 1 18.42 13.80 -29.92
N LYS A 2 19.02 13.83 -28.73
CA LYS A 2 19.36 12.59 -27.99
C LYS A 2 18.05 11.97 -27.50
N GLN A 3 17.80 10.70 -27.85
CA GLN A 3 16.61 9.99 -27.41
C GLN A 3 16.70 9.76 -25.90
N ILE A 4 15.67 10.12 -25.15
CA ILE A 4 15.56 9.82 -23.71
C ILE A 4 15.01 8.41 -23.57
N ILE A 5 15.82 7.53 -22.98
CA ILE A 5 15.46 6.11 -22.75
C ILE A 5 15.05 5.96 -21.30
N PRO A 6 13.91 5.29 -20.99
CA PRO A 6 13.53 4.98 -19.62
C PRO A 6 14.59 4.12 -18.91
N ALA A 7 14.62 4.19 -17.57
CA ALA A 7 15.51 3.34 -16.78
C ALA A 7 15.14 1.86 -16.91
N ASP A 8 16.14 0.97 -16.93
CA ASP A 8 15.96 -0.47 -17.11
C ASP A 8 14.97 -1.11 -16.12
N ARG A 9 14.93 -0.58 -14.88
CA ARG A 9 13.98 -1.02 -13.86
C ARG A 9 12.52 -0.89 -14.26
N LEU A 10 12.19 -0.04 -15.24
CA LEU A 10 10.85 0.13 -15.76
C LEU A 10 10.46 -0.92 -16.79
N SER A 11 11.41 -1.70 -17.31
CA SER A 11 11.13 -2.76 -18.30
C SER A 11 10.23 -3.87 -17.75
N THR A 12 10.22 -4.05 -16.42
CA THR A 12 9.38 -5.04 -15.73
C THR A 12 8.02 -4.51 -15.28
N VAL A 13 7.79 -3.18 -15.42
CA VAL A 13 6.54 -2.54 -15.02
C VAL A 13 5.47 -2.80 -16.07
N GLN A 14 4.40 -3.43 -15.66
CA GLN A 14 3.23 -3.67 -16.50
C GLN A 14 2.04 -2.84 -16.02
N GLU A 15 1.09 -2.58 -16.93
CA GLU A 15 -0.17 -1.95 -16.54
C GLU A 15 -0.83 -2.75 -15.41
N TYR A 16 -1.28 -2.05 -14.40
CA TYR A 16 -1.93 -2.65 -13.24
C TYR A 16 -3.15 -3.48 -13.68
N TYR A 17 -3.19 -4.74 -13.29
CA TYR A 17 -4.19 -5.71 -13.73
C TYR A 17 -5.63 -5.19 -13.58
N PHE A 18 -5.95 -4.63 -12.41
CA PHE A 18 -7.30 -4.11 -12.15
C PHE A 18 -7.65 -2.89 -13.02
N SER A 19 -6.68 -2.02 -13.33
CA SER A 19 -6.91 -0.89 -14.27
C SER A 19 -7.38 -1.40 -15.62
N ARG A 20 -6.71 -2.43 -16.15
CA ARG A 20 -7.09 -3.06 -17.42
C ARG A 20 -8.47 -3.71 -17.35
N LYS A 21 -8.76 -4.44 -16.25
CA LYS A 21 -10.06 -5.10 -16.06
C LYS A 21 -11.21 -4.12 -15.88
N LEU A 22 -11.01 -3.02 -15.18
CA LEU A 22 -12.02 -1.97 -15.07
C LEU A 22 -12.35 -1.32 -16.42
N LYS A 23 -11.33 -1.09 -17.26
CA LYS A 23 -11.55 -0.58 -18.63
C LYS A 23 -12.35 -1.58 -19.47
N GLU A 24 -12.06 -2.89 -19.34
CA GLU A 24 -12.80 -3.95 -20.02
C GLU A 24 -14.26 -4.00 -19.58
N VAL A 25 -14.53 -3.98 -18.27
CA VAL A 25 -15.90 -3.94 -17.72
C VAL A 25 -16.65 -2.68 -18.17
N ALA A 26 -16.01 -1.52 -18.11
CA ALA A 26 -16.62 -0.27 -18.57
C ALA A 26 -17.02 -0.34 -20.05
N LYS A 27 -16.16 -0.91 -20.91
CA LYS A 27 -16.46 -1.13 -22.33
C LYS A 27 -17.66 -2.06 -22.52
N LEU A 28 -17.66 -3.21 -21.83
CA LEU A 28 -18.76 -4.19 -21.92
C LEU A 28 -20.09 -3.59 -21.43
N ASN A 29 -20.07 -2.76 -20.40
CA ASN A 29 -21.27 -2.08 -19.92
C ASN A 29 -21.76 -1.00 -20.91
N ALA A 30 -20.84 -0.32 -21.57
CA ALA A 30 -21.22 0.60 -22.67
C ALA A 30 -21.86 -0.14 -23.86
N GLU A 31 -21.53 -1.42 -24.04
CA GLU A 31 -22.14 -2.33 -25.03
C GLU A 31 -23.47 -2.97 -24.54
N GLY A 32 -23.94 -2.60 -23.35
CA GLY A 32 -25.22 -3.08 -22.78
C GLY A 32 -25.14 -4.43 -22.05
N LYS A 33 -23.95 -4.87 -21.62
CA LYS A 33 -23.78 -6.18 -20.91
C LYS A 33 -24.23 -6.16 -19.46
N ASP A 34 -24.38 -4.97 -18.85
CA ASP A 34 -24.84 -4.77 -17.46
C ASP A 34 -24.03 -5.61 -16.41
N ILE A 35 -22.71 -5.53 -16.51
CA ILE A 35 -21.80 -6.29 -15.63
C ILE A 35 -21.67 -5.58 -14.29
N ILE A 36 -21.99 -6.28 -13.21
CA ILE A 36 -21.70 -5.86 -11.84
C ILE A 36 -20.27 -6.22 -11.49
N SER A 37 -19.42 -5.21 -11.25
CA SER A 37 -18.01 -5.41 -10.92
C SER A 37 -17.82 -5.60 -9.41
N LEU A 38 -17.29 -6.74 -9.02
CA LEU A 38 -16.83 -7.02 -7.65
C LEU A 38 -15.28 -6.99 -7.54
N ALA A 39 -14.61 -6.41 -8.54
CA ALA A 39 -13.16 -6.44 -8.65
C ALA A 39 -12.44 -5.52 -7.66
N ILE A 40 -13.08 -4.44 -7.22
CA ILE A 40 -12.50 -3.49 -6.27
C ILE A 40 -13.49 -3.25 -5.14
N GLY A 41 -13.04 -3.49 -3.92
CA GLY A 41 -13.77 -3.09 -2.72
C GLY A 41 -13.58 -1.59 -2.49
N SER A 42 -14.60 -0.81 -2.80
CA SER A 42 -14.65 0.62 -2.48
C SER A 42 -15.73 0.86 -1.43
N PRO A 43 -15.46 1.68 -0.40
CA PRO A 43 -16.51 2.09 0.52
C PRO A 43 -17.67 2.73 -0.26
N ASP A 44 -18.88 2.31 0.01
CA ASP A 44 -20.11 2.80 -0.62
C ASP A 44 -20.84 3.84 0.25
N MET A 45 -20.45 3.93 1.53
CA MET A 45 -21.01 4.90 2.47
C MET A 45 -20.08 6.11 2.64
N PRO A 46 -20.64 7.32 2.79
CA PRO A 46 -19.86 8.51 3.09
C PRO A 46 -19.24 8.40 4.50
N PRO A 47 -18.18 9.17 4.79
CA PRO A 47 -17.72 9.36 6.16
C PRO A 47 -18.83 9.92 7.08
N SER A 48 -18.65 9.81 8.40
CA SER A 48 -19.62 10.39 9.33
C SER A 48 -19.78 11.91 9.09
N GLN A 49 -20.97 12.44 9.32
CA GLN A 49 -21.24 13.88 9.14
C GLN A 49 -20.28 14.73 9.99
N HIS A 50 -19.97 14.28 11.20
CA HIS A 50 -18.97 14.96 12.05
C HIS A 50 -17.60 15.10 11.37
N THR A 51 -17.14 14.07 10.67
CA THR A 51 -15.86 14.12 9.91
C THR A 51 -15.94 15.13 8.77
N ILE A 52 -17.05 15.14 8.04
CA ILE A 52 -17.28 16.08 6.92
C ILE A 52 -17.33 17.52 7.44
N ASP A 53 -18.08 17.77 8.52
CA ASP A 53 -18.23 19.10 9.10
C ASP A 53 -16.87 19.63 9.60
N LYS A 54 -16.07 18.77 10.23
CA LYS A 54 -14.73 19.15 10.70
C LYS A 54 -13.77 19.44 9.54
N LEU A 55 -13.84 18.68 8.46
CA LEU A 55 -13.08 18.97 7.25
C LEU A 55 -13.44 20.34 6.68
N CYS A 56 -14.74 20.64 6.57
CA CYS A 56 -15.22 21.93 6.08
C CYS A 56 -14.83 23.10 7.01
N GLU A 57 -14.92 22.91 8.32
CA GLU A 57 -14.46 23.89 9.31
C GLU A 57 -12.99 24.24 9.11
N VAL A 58 -12.11 23.21 9.08
CA VAL A 58 -10.67 23.42 8.89
C VAL A 58 -10.33 24.00 7.53
N ALA A 59 -11.04 23.58 6.48
CA ALA A 59 -10.82 24.12 5.12
C ALA A 59 -11.18 25.62 5.01
N ASN A 60 -12.04 26.14 5.88
CA ASN A 60 -12.39 27.57 5.94
C ASN A 60 -11.46 28.38 6.88
N ASP A 61 -10.56 27.74 7.62
CA ASP A 61 -9.59 28.43 8.44
C ASP A 61 -8.44 28.98 7.55
N PRO A 62 -8.25 30.30 7.44
CA PRO A 62 -7.21 30.89 6.63
C PRO A 62 -5.78 30.48 7.05
N ASN A 63 -5.60 29.98 8.28
CA ASN A 63 -4.31 29.55 8.80
C ASN A 63 -4.00 28.07 8.51
N ALA A 64 -4.96 27.29 7.99
CA ALA A 64 -4.81 25.87 7.74
C ALA A 64 -4.08 25.52 6.42
N HIS A 65 -3.78 26.53 5.58
CA HIS A 65 -3.27 26.34 4.21
C HIS A 65 -1.76 26.54 4.06
N GLY A 66 -1.05 26.68 5.18
CA GLY A 66 0.40 26.85 5.18
C GLY A 66 1.15 25.57 4.80
N TYR A 67 2.44 25.71 4.48
CA TYR A 67 3.34 24.58 4.27
C TYR A 67 3.46 23.78 5.58
N GLN A 68 3.29 22.48 5.48
CA GLN A 68 3.28 21.59 6.64
C GLN A 68 4.64 20.89 6.82
N PRO A 69 4.98 20.48 8.07
CA PRO A 69 6.18 19.68 8.31
C PRO A 69 6.19 18.37 7.53
N THR A 70 7.34 17.96 7.05
CA THR A 70 7.50 16.69 6.28
C THR A 70 7.09 15.45 7.05
N MET A 71 7.13 15.49 8.37
CA MET A 71 6.69 14.40 9.26
C MET A 71 5.20 14.46 9.60
N GLY A 72 4.44 15.38 9.02
CA GLY A 72 3.07 15.65 9.40
C GLY A 72 2.95 16.54 10.65
N THR A 73 1.76 17.10 10.89
CA THR A 73 1.55 17.98 12.03
C THR A 73 1.57 17.21 13.36
N PRO A 74 2.00 17.85 14.47
CA PRO A 74 1.96 17.22 15.79
C PRO A 74 0.56 16.73 16.19
N GLU A 75 -0.48 17.49 15.83
CA GLU A 75 -1.89 17.15 16.09
C GLU A 75 -2.30 15.85 15.40
N LEU A 76 -1.95 15.69 14.12
CA LEU A 76 -2.24 14.48 13.37
C LEU A 76 -1.52 13.27 13.96
N ARG A 77 -0.22 13.41 14.24
CA ARG A 77 0.58 12.34 14.84
C ARG A 77 0.08 11.96 16.23
N GLY A 78 -0.28 12.97 17.06
CA GLY A 78 -0.88 12.74 18.37
C GLY A 78 -2.24 12.03 18.28
N ALA A 79 -3.08 12.39 17.31
CA ALA A 79 -4.35 11.71 17.08
C ALA A 79 -4.16 10.25 16.63
N MET A 80 -3.17 9.97 15.78
CA MET A 80 -2.82 8.61 15.38
C MET A 80 -2.32 7.76 16.56
N ALA A 81 -1.40 8.30 17.38
CA ALA A 81 -0.93 7.62 18.59
C ALA A 81 -2.10 7.33 19.56
N GLY A 82 -2.97 8.31 19.79
CA GLY A 82 -4.17 8.14 20.60
C GLY A 82 -5.14 7.08 20.06
N PHE A 83 -5.28 6.98 18.74
CA PHE A 83 -6.07 5.90 18.10
C PHE A 83 -5.48 4.53 18.39
N TYR A 84 -4.17 4.34 18.24
CA TYR A 84 -3.48 3.09 18.53
C TYR A 84 -3.59 2.71 20.01
N LYS A 85 -3.42 3.68 20.92
CA LYS A 85 -3.63 3.43 22.34
C LYS A 85 -5.04 2.97 22.65
N LYS A 86 -6.04 3.68 22.10
CA LYS A 86 -7.45 3.39 22.37
C LYS A 86 -7.92 2.03 21.89
N TRP A 87 -7.51 1.63 20.67
CA TRP A 87 -8.09 0.47 20.01
C TRP A 87 -7.22 -0.79 20.07
N TYR A 88 -5.92 -0.62 20.27
CA TYR A 88 -4.95 -1.72 20.26
C TYR A 88 -4.12 -1.83 21.54
N ASP A 89 -4.31 -0.91 22.49
CA ASP A 89 -3.50 -0.76 23.71
C ASP A 89 -1.99 -0.66 23.43
N VAL A 90 -1.63 0.00 22.32
CA VAL A 90 -0.25 0.26 21.93
C VAL A 90 0.09 1.71 22.23
N ASP A 91 1.10 1.94 23.07
CA ASP A 91 1.65 3.27 23.34
C ASP A 91 2.69 3.61 22.29
N LEU A 92 2.52 4.74 21.60
CA LEU A 92 3.45 5.26 20.60
C LEU A 92 3.85 6.68 20.97
N ASP A 93 5.14 6.99 20.87
CA ASP A 93 5.61 8.37 20.92
C ASP A 93 5.27 9.07 19.59
N PRO A 94 4.36 10.08 19.59
CA PRO A 94 3.99 10.77 18.37
C PRO A 94 5.14 11.56 17.74
N GLN A 95 6.24 11.81 18.47
CA GLN A 95 7.39 12.55 17.97
C GLN A 95 8.33 11.67 17.12
N SER A 96 8.49 10.39 17.47
CA SER A 96 9.51 9.51 16.90
C SER A 96 8.98 8.21 16.29
N GLU A 97 7.75 7.78 16.64
CA GLU A 97 7.22 6.47 16.23
C GLU A 97 6.00 6.56 15.31
N VAL A 98 5.59 7.77 14.92
CA VAL A 98 4.43 7.97 14.02
C VAL A 98 4.82 8.80 12.81
N LEU A 99 4.67 8.21 11.62
CA LEU A 99 4.83 8.88 10.34
C LEU A 99 3.53 8.76 9.52
N PRO A 100 2.76 9.83 9.35
CA PRO A 100 1.58 9.84 8.49
C PRO A 100 1.95 9.56 7.02
N LEU A 101 1.13 8.77 6.36
CA LEU A 101 1.31 8.37 4.96
C LEU A 101 0.05 8.71 4.16
N ILE A 102 0.18 8.93 2.86
CA ILE A 102 -0.96 9.08 1.95
C ILE A 102 -1.70 7.75 1.77
N GLY A 103 -1.03 6.64 2.06
CA GLY A 103 -1.60 5.30 2.04
C GLY A 103 -0.55 4.25 2.33
N SER A 104 -0.99 3.01 2.63
CA SER A 104 -0.10 1.89 2.99
C SER A 104 0.95 1.55 1.91
N LYS A 105 0.64 1.77 0.63
CA LYS A 105 1.60 1.54 -0.47
C LYS A 105 2.85 2.41 -0.35
N GLU A 106 2.68 3.65 0.05
CA GLU A 106 3.80 4.57 0.32
C GLU A 106 4.67 4.06 1.46
N GLY A 107 4.06 3.59 2.55
CA GLY A 107 4.80 3.00 3.68
C GLY A 107 5.58 1.75 3.29
N ILE A 108 4.97 0.86 2.51
CA ILE A 108 5.65 -0.33 1.99
C ILE A 108 6.86 0.08 1.12
N LEU A 109 6.70 1.09 0.26
CA LEU A 109 7.81 1.61 -0.55
C LEU A 109 8.94 2.16 0.33
N HIS A 110 8.62 2.99 1.32
CA HIS A 110 9.60 3.61 2.20
C HIS A 110 10.38 2.57 3.02
N VAL A 111 9.67 1.59 3.61
CA VAL A 111 10.31 0.49 4.35
C VAL A 111 11.21 -0.33 3.42
N THR A 112 10.73 -0.67 2.22
CA THR A 112 11.53 -1.43 1.27
C THR A 112 12.77 -0.64 0.82
N LEU A 113 12.64 0.66 0.54
CA LEU A 113 13.77 1.53 0.21
C LEU A 113 14.81 1.64 1.33
N ALA A 114 14.35 1.63 2.59
CA ALA A 114 15.23 1.79 3.74
C ALA A 114 16.05 0.52 4.07
N PHE A 115 15.51 -0.67 3.77
CA PHE A 115 16.08 -1.92 4.26
C PHE A 115 16.49 -2.92 3.17
N VAL A 116 16.05 -2.73 1.92
CA VAL A 116 16.27 -3.69 0.83
C VAL A 116 17.13 -3.09 -0.26
N ASN A 117 18.29 -3.71 -0.53
CA ASN A 117 19.16 -3.36 -1.64
C ASN A 117 18.80 -4.17 -2.91
N PRO A 118 19.19 -3.68 -4.10
CA PRO A 118 19.14 -4.52 -5.30
C PRO A 118 19.90 -5.85 -5.09
N GLY A 119 19.23 -6.97 -5.38
CA GLY A 119 19.76 -8.31 -5.19
C GLY A 119 19.42 -8.98 -3.85
N ASP A 120 19.00 -8.22 -2.83
CA ASP A 120 18.46 -8.81 -1.59
C ASP A 120 17.18 -9.60 -1.89
N LYS A 121 16.87 -10.59 -1.06
CA LYS A 121 15.67 -11.42 -1.19
C LYS A 121 14.57 -10.91 -0.28
N VAL A 122 13.32 -10.99 -0.74
CA VAL A 122 12.12 -10.68 0.05
C VAL A 122 11.11 -11.80 -0.06
N LEU A 123 10.45 -12.15 1.04
CA LEU A 123 9.34 -13.10 1.08
C LEU A 123 8.04 -12.39 0.68
N VAL A 124 7.31 -12.98 -0.26
CA VAL A 124 6.05 -12.43 -0.77
C VAL A 124 4.99 -13.52 -0.81
N PRO A 125 3.80 -13.30 -0.22
CA PRO A 125 2.71 -14.28 -0.28
C PRO A 125 2.22 -14.49 -1.72
N ASN A 126 1.83 -15.72 -2.03
CA ASN A 126 1.25 -16.09 -3.32
C ASN A 126 0.01 -17.00 -3.11
N PRO A 127 -1.24 -16.54 -3.42
CA PRO A 127 -1.56 -15.18 -3.88
C PRO A 127 -1.31 -14.10 -2.84
N GLY A 128 -1.07 -12.86 -3.29
CA GLY A 128 -0.75 -11.75 -2.41
C GLY A 128 -1.07 -10.38 -3.00
N TYR A 129 -0.92 -9.36 -2.17
CA TYR A 129 -1.15 -7.99 -2.60
C TYR A 129 -0.12 -7.57 -3.66
N PRO A 130 -0.56 -7.14 -4.87
CA PRO A 130 0.35 -6.89 -5.99
C PRO A 130 1.46 -5.87 -5.71
N THR A 131 1.26 -5.00 -4.73
CA THR A 131 2.22 -3.97 -4.33
C THR A 131 3.54 -4.57 -3.85
N TYR A 132 3.51 -5.67 -3.10
CA TYR A 132 4.73 -6.34 -2.61
C TYR A 132 5.62 -6.77 -3.77
N THR A 133 5.05 -7.49 -4.74
CA THR A 133 5.77 -7.94 -5.94
C THR A 133 6.25 -6.76 -6.80
N SER A 134 5.39 -5.76 -7.02
CA SER A 134 5.71 -4.65 -7.92
C SER A 134 6.83 -3.78 -7.37
N LEU A 135 6.80 -3.43 -6.09
CA LEU A 135 7.83 -2.62 -5.46
C LEU A 135 9.17 -3.36 -5.38
N SER A 136 9.14 -4.65 -4.99
CA SER A 136 10.36 -5.46 -4.95
C SER A 136 11.04 -5.53 -6.32
N LYS A 137 10.29 -5.72 -7.41
CA LYS A 137 10.84 -5.70 -8.77
C LYS A 137 11.44 -4.36 -9.16
N ILE A 138 10.75 -3.24 -8.87
CA ILE A 138 11.24 -1.89 -9.19
C ILE A 138 12.54 -1.59 -8.44
N LEU A 139 12.67 -2.08 -7.21
CA LEU A 139 13.85 -1.88 -6.37
C LEU A 139 14.96 -2.91 -6.64
N GLY A 140 14.74 -3.86 -7.55
CA GLY A 140 15.72 -4.86 -7.93
C GLY A 140 15.90 -5.99 -6.92
N ALA A 141 14.96 -6.17 -6.01
CA ALA A 141 14.96 -7.30 -5.08
C ALA A 141 14.57 -8.61 -5.76
N GLN A 142 15.07 -9.71 -5.25
CA GLN A 142 14.67 -11.07 -5.65
C GLN A 142 13.47 -11.51 -4.81
N ILE A 143 12.43 -12.00 -5.48
CA ILE A 143 11.20 -12.41 -4.82
C ILE A 143 11.25 -13.92 -4.56
N LEU A 144 11.09 -14.30 -3.30
CA LEU A 144 10.78 -15.66 -2.88
C LEU A 144 9.30 -15.72 -2.52
N ASN A 145 8.54 -16.53 -3.23
CA ASN A 145 7.12 -16.71 -2.92
C ASN A 145 6.96 -17.82 -1.87
N TYR A 146 6.08 -17.58 -0.89
CA TYR A 146 5.48 -18.63 -0.09
C TYR A 146 4.00 -18.75 -0.44
N ASN A 147 3.50 -19.98 -0.53
CA ASN A 147 2.17 -20.21 -1.05
C ASN A 147 1.13 -20.21 0.06
N LEU A 148 0.05 -19.49 -0.19
CA LEU A 148 -1.17 -19.57 0.62
C LEU A 148 -2.12 -20.53 -0.09
N ARG A 149 -2.55 -21.60 0.60
CA ARG A 149 -3.38 -22.66 0.02
C ARG A 149 -4.73 -22.76 0.71
N GLU A 150 -5.74 -23.16 -0.06
CA GLU A 150 -7.10 -23.32 0.43
C GLU A 150 -7.20 -24.42 1.49
N ASP A 151 -6.47 -25.51 1.31
CA ASP A 151 -6.41 -26.63 2.25
C ASP A 151 -5.79 -26.26 3.60
N ASN A 152 -5.00 -25.17 3.65
CA ASN A 152 -4.46 -24.57 4.88
C ASN A 152 -5.21 -23.28 5.29
N GLY A 153 -6.44 -23.09 4.83
CA GLY A 153 -7.28 -21.94 5.17
C GLY A 153 -6.64 -20.58 4.77
N TRP A 154 -5.83 -20.56 3.71
CA TRP A 154 -5.10 -19.38 3.22
C TRP A 154 -4.14 -18.79 4.25
N GLN A 155 -3.66 -19.59 5.20
CA GLN A 155 -2.65 -19.19 6.17
C GLN A 155 -1.25 -19.55 5.67
N PRO A 156 -0.19 -18.84 6.14
CA PRO A 156 1.19 -19.26 5.91
C PRO A 156 1.42 -20.66 6.49
N ASP A 157 2.11 -21.51 5.72
CA ASP A 157 2.59 -22.79 6.18
C ASP A 157 3.99 -22.60 6.79
N PHE A 158 4.08 -22.62 8.11
CA PHE A 158 5.34 -22.35 8.80
C PHE A 158 6.36 -23.48 8.62
N GLU A 159 5.92 -24.72 8.42
CA GLU A 159 6.84 -25.84 8.14
C GLU A 159 7.46 -25.66 6.74
N GLU A 160 6.66 -25.25 5.74
CA GLU A 160 7.18 -24.91 4.40
C GLU A 160 8.14 -23.72 4.48
N LEU A 161 7.81 -22.67 5.24
CA LEU A 161 8.66 -21.49 5.40
C LEU A 161 10.01 -21.83 6.08
N GLU A 162 10.00 -22.65 7.12
CA GLU A 162 11.22 -23.09 7.82
C GLU A 162 12.12 -23.97 6.94
N ALA A 163 11.51 -24.73 6.01
CA ALA A 163 12.24 -25.54 5.04
C ALA A 163 12.85 -24.74 3.87
N MET A 164 12.45 -23.48 3.69
CA MET A 164 12.98 -22.62 2.63
C MET A 164 14.42 -22.19 2.93
N ASN A 165 15.22 -22.01 1.86
CA ASN A 165 16.51 -21.34 2.01
C ASN A 165 16.28 -19.81 2.13
N LEU A 166 16.34 -19.31 3.36
CA LEU A 166 16.15 -17.91 3.72
C LEU A 166 17.43 -17.08 3.72
N ASP A 167 18.56 -17.64 3.25
CA ASP A 167 19.82 -16.90 3.16
C ASP A 167 19.66 -15.64 2.29
N GLY A 168 20.01 -14.48 2.86
CA GLY A 168 19.89 -13.18 2.19
C GLY A 168 18.47 -12.63 2.12
N VAL A 169 17.51 -13.20 2.84
CA VAL A 169 16.17 -12.62 3.03
C VAL A 169 16.26 -11.48 4.05
N LYS A 170 15.58 -10.37 3.75
CA LYS A 170 15.53 -9.16 4.58
C LYS A 170 14.20 -8.99 5.32
#